data_3c4c826c675fd52052af75798d6296c9
#
_entry.id   3c4c826c675fd52052af75798d6296c9
#
_cell.length_a   1.000
_cell.length_b   1.000
_cell.length_c   1.000
_cell.angle_alpha   90.00
_cell.angle_beta   90.00
_cell.angle_gamma   90.00
#
_symmetry.space_group_name_H-M   'P 1'
#
loop_
_entity.id
_entity.type
_entity.pdbx_description
1 polymer ?
#
loop_
_entity_poly.entity_id
_entity_poly.type
_entity_poly.pdbx_seq_one_letter_code
_entity_poly.pdbx_strand_id
1 'polypeptide(L)'
;MAGSISCHHGERATEPENPGNVDDNKETGDEKPDGEAGAGNDVVILFTNDLHSQIEPIGKDATYNPDKGGVARIKVLVDSVRAAEKAVIVADAGDFVQGTYYFTCLGGDVEMMVQKEIGYDVRTIGNHEFDKKIPGLKHMLSLNEVTTVSSNYDFSRTVLSNEVKESAIIEAGGHKIGFIGLGVRLSGLVAPNACEDVDYSLPLNKADKIAKELKDNGAEMVIALSHLGYNSDVTFPYYDSGVAAQTENIDFIIGGHTHTFMMKEQYVENEAGNAVPIVQTGSKGIYLGYMKIHLDKVGKQRFSYRLIPVDSRLDSRIDPAFASKLAYYSEKLEQSMSEVLGYCSSTLRKGSPQGTLGNWATDSMVEMCEDVFGVTPDLAVCNNGGLRAEISNGDVTRSDIYAVFPFDNKMTLLELTGTSLLKFFDSMAVNTEPLSAGVRLVIKDGAVKSVSVGGKAIDPKAKYKICTIDYLVESGRYSLDENTSRQDSAEYIYDLFCDHVKKITARGGSLQADIDDRVTVL
;
A
#
# COMPACT_ATOMS: atom_id res chain seq x y z
N MET A 1 20.52 28.12 -16.20
CA MET A 1 19.05 28.25 -16.28
C MET A 1 18.50 26.94 -15.75
N ALA A 2 18.13 26.93 -14.48
CA ALA A 2 17.54 25.77 -13.83
C ALA A 2 16.04 25.78 -14.10
N GLY A 3 15.57 24.88 -14.94
CA GLY A 3 14.15 24.66 -15.16
C GLY A 3 13.59 23.90 -13.96
N SER A 4 12.72 24.53 -13.19
CA SER A 4 11.92 23.88 -12.16
C SER A 4 10.98 22.89 -12.83
N ILE A 5 11.26 21.60 -12.68
CA ILE A 5 10.36 20.53 -13.04
C ILE A 5 9.28 20.48 -11.95
N SER A 6 8.12 21.04 -12.26
CA SER A 6 6.91 20.87 -11.46
C SER A 6 6.51 19.40 -11.54
N CYS A 7 6.77 18.63 -10.49
CA CYS A 7 6.20 17.30 -10.35
C CYS A 7 4.70 17.44 -10.11
N HIS A 8 3.90 17.21 -11.14
CA HIS A 8 2.49 16.90 -10.98
C HIS A 8 2.40 15.54 -10.32
N HIS A 9 2.27 15.53 -9.00
CA HIS A 9 2.02 14.33 -8.23
C HIS A 9 0.52 14.13 -8.11
N GLY A 10 0.09 13.04 -8.72
CA GLY A 10 -0.99 12.23 -8.21
C GLY A 10 -2.38 12.86 -8.26
N GLU A 11 -3.07 12.57 -9.35
CA GLU A 11 -4.50 12.39 -9.24
C GLU A 11 -4.76 11.42 -8.08
N ARG A 12 -5.75 11.78 -7.25
CA ARG A 12 -6.26 10.99 -6.13
C ARG A 12 -6.32 9.52 -6.53
N ALA A 13 -5.74 8.64 -5.75
CA ALA A 13 -6.32 7.33 -5.57
C ALA A 13 -7.69 7.57 -4.91
N THR A 14 -8.71 7.86 -5.70
CA THR A 14 -10.09 7.62 -5.32
C THR A 14 -10.14 6.11 -5.18
N GLU A 15 -10.44 5.62 -3.98
CA GLU A 15 -10.90 4.23 -3.86
C GLU A 15 -11.95 4.07 -4.96
N PRO A 16 -11.82 3.08 -5.86
CA PRO A 16 -12.72 2.96 -6.99
C PRO A 16 -14.13 2.80 -6.44
N GLU A 17 -15.08 3.57 -7.00
CA GLU A 17 -16.50 3.34 -6.75
C GLU A 17 -16.75 1.84 -6.91
N ASN A 18 -17.29 1.23 -5.86
CA ASN A 18 -17.68 -0.16 -5.86
C ASN A 18 -18.51 -0.40 -7.13
N PRO A 19 -18.09 -1.25 -8.08
CA PRO A 19 -18.96 -1.62 -9.17
C PRO A 19 -20.18 -2.28 -8.52
N GLY A 20 -21.32 -1.57 -8.54
CA GLY A 20 -22.54 -1.95 -7.88
C GLY A 20 -22.84 -3.42 -8.12
N ASN A 21 -23.43 -4.09 -7.11
CA ASN A 21 -23.88 -5.47 -7.14
C ASN A 21 -24.19 -5.92 -8.57
N VAL A 22 -23.22 -6.55 -9.21
CA VAL A 22 -23.48 -7.26 -10.46
C VAL A 22 -24.22 -8.51 -10.03
N ASP A 23 -25.49 -8.61 -10.43
CA ASP A 23 -26.30 -9.80 -10.26
C ASP A 23 -25.50 -11.02 -10.73
N ASP A 24 -25.08 -11.86 -9.79
CA ASP A 24 -24.32 -13.09 -9.99
C ASP A 24 -25.10 -14.21 -10.73
N ASN A 25 -26.19 -13.88 -11.42
CA ASN A 25 -27.07 -14.81 -12.13
C ASN A 25 -27.11 -14.59 -13.65
N LYS A 26 -25.96 -14.43 -14.28
CA LYS A 26 -25.82 -14.81 -15.69
C LYS A 26 -24.72 -15.85 -15.81
N GLU A 27 -25.14 -17.10 -15.89
CA GLU A 27 -24.35 -18.16 -16.52
C GLU A 27 -23.89 -17.65 -17.88
N THR A 28 -22.63 -17.23 -17.95
CA THR A 28 -21.96 -17.07 -19.23
C THR A 28 -21.72 -18.47 -19.76
N GLY A 29 -22.38 -18.78 -20.85
CA GLY A 29 -22.35 -20.07 -21.50
C GLY A 29 -20.93 -20.61 -21.62
N ASP A 30 -20.82 -21.92 -21.39
CA ASP A 30 -19.67 -22.74 -21.70
C ASP A 30 -19.26 -22.56 -23.17
N GLU A 31 -18.36 -21.61 -23.45
CA GLU A 31 -17.54 -21.73 -24.65
C GLU A 31 -16.58 -22.88 -24.38
N LYS A 32 -16.84 -24.01 -25.02
CA LYS A 32 -15.90 -25.12 -25.10
C LYS A 32 -14.58 -24.60 -25.61
N PRO A 33 -13.45 -24.87 -24.93
CA PRO A 33 -12.14 -24.55 -25.48
C PRO A 33 -11.95 -25.35 -26.78
N ASP A 34 -11.79 -24.65 -27.88
CA ASP A 34 -11.41 -25.23 -29.15
C ASP A 34 -10.03 -25.86 -29.04
N GLY A 35 -9.98 -27.16 -29.29
CA GLY A 35 -8.77 -27.91 -29.67
C GLY A 35 -7.85 -28.30 -28.52
N GLU A 36 -7.59 -29.59 -28.42
CA GLU A 36 -6.53 -30.20 -27.60
C GLU A 36 -5.20 -29.47 -27.79
N ALA A 37 -4.92 -28.48 -26.91
CA ALA A 37 -3.58 -27.95 -26.72
C ALA A 37 -2.74 -29.04 -26.05
N GLY A 38 -1.63 -29.41 -26.66
CA GLY A 38 -0.75 -30.46 -26.16
C GLY A 38 -0.31 -30.17 -24.73
N ALA A 39 -0.53 -31.13 -23.85
CA ALA A 39 -0.39 -31.07 -22.40
C ALA A 39 1.05 -30.87 -21.90
N GLY A 40 1.75 -29.84 -22.37
CA GLY A 40 3.15 -29.57 -22.03
C GLY A 40 3.63 -28.14 -22.29
N ASN A 41 2.80 -27.26 -22.86
CA ASN A 41 3.22 -25.92 -23.28
C ASN A 41 2.55 -24.78 -22.49
N ASP A 42 1.84 -25.10 -21.42
CA ASP A 42 1.13 -24.10 -20.62
C ASP A 42 1.86 -23.84 -19.31
N VAL A 43 2.07 -22.58 -18.96
CA VAL A 43 2.52 -22.11 -17.65
C VAL A 43 1.41 -21.25 -17.04
N VAL A 44 1.09 -21.51 -15.78
CA VAL A 44 0.14 -20.68 -15.02
C VAL A 44 0.92 -19.80 -14.06
N ILE A 45 0.66 -18.51 -14.10
CA ILE A 45 1.13 -17.55 -13.11
C ILE A 45 -0.04 -17.17 -12.21
N LEU A 46 0.06 -17.51 -10.92
CA LEU A 46 -0.82 -17.00 -9.88
C LEU A 46 -0.13 -15.81 -9.23
N PHE A 47 -0.87 -14.74 -8.94
CA PHE A 47 -0.23 -13.57 -8.38
C PHE A 47 -1.13 -12.78 -7.44
N THR A 48 -0.46 -12.07 -6.54
CA THR A 48 -1.02 -11.07 -5.62
C THR A 48 -0.24 -9.77 -5.74
N ASN A 49 -0.83 -8.70 -5.26
CA ASN A 49 -0.22 -7.41 -4.99
C ASN A 49 -0.95 -6.74 -3.83
N ASP A 50 -0.27 -5.88 -3.10
CA ASP A 50 -0.87 -5.02 -2.07
C ASP A 50 -1.72 -5.83 -1.06
N LEU A 51 -1.20 -6.96 -0.57
CA LEU A 51 -1.89 -7.77 0.45
C LEU A 51 -2.03 -7.02 1.77
N HIS A 52 -1.11 -6.11 2.07
CA HIS A 52 -1.18 -5.23 3.23
C HIS A 52 -1.48 -5.98 4.52
N SER A 53 -0.72 -7.07 4.76
CA SER A 53 -0.86 -7.84 6.00
C SER A 53 -2.30 -8.32 6.29
N GLN A 54 -3.16 -8.43 5.26
CA GLN A 54 -4.53 -8.91 5.42
C GLN A 54 -4.53 -10.43 5.60
N ILE A 55 -4.11 -10.88 6.78
CA ILE A 55 -3.97 -12.29 7.14
C ILE A 55 -5.35 -12.96 7.23
N GLU A 56 -6.27 -12.32 7.92
CA GLU A 56 -7.65 -12.80 8.09
C GLU A 56 -8.58 -12.21 7.01
N PRO A 57 -9.76 -12.80 6.76
CA PRO A 57 -10.76 -12.17 5.94
C PRO A 57 -11.15 -10.79 6.48
N ILE A 58 -11.54 -9.88 5.59
CA ILE A 58 -12.12 -8.60 5.97
C ILE A 58 -13.38 -8.86 6.82
N GLY A 59 -13.57 -8.09 7.88
CA GLY A 59 -14.67 -8.28 8.82
C GLY A 59 -16.05 -8.30 8.12
N LYS A 60 -16.96 -9.13 8.59
CA LYS A 60 -18.31 -9.28 8.00
C LYS A 60 -19.14 -7.99 8.06
N ASP A 61 -18.84 -7.14 9.02
CA ASP A 61 -19.54 -5.86 9.22
C ASP A 61 -18.84 -4.68 8.54
N ALA A 62 -17.76 -4.94 7.78
CA ALA A 62 -17.03 -3.91 7.05
C ALA A 62 -17.92 -3.29 5.96
N THR A 63 -17.79 -1.98 5.77
CA THR A 63 -18.55 -1.23 4.75
C THR A 63 -18.18 -1.66 3.33
N TYR A 64 -16.89 -2.04 3.11
CA TYR A 64 -16.36 -2.42 1.80
C TYR A 64 -15.83 -3.84 1.83
N ASN A 65 -16.22 -4.63 0.83
CA ASN A 65 -15.74 -5.99 0.63
C ASN A 65 -15.89 -6.91 1.87
N PRO A 66 -17.02 -6.92 2.58
CA PRO A 66 -17.19 -7.75 3.78
C PRO A 66 -16.95 -9.23 3.45
N ASP A 67 -16.27 -9.93 4.37
CA ASP A 67 -15.96 -11.37 4.29
C ASP A 67 -15.15 -11.79 3.04
N LYS A 68 -14.39 -10.85 2.45
CA LYS A 68 -13.47 -11.12 1.33
C LYS A 68 -12.01 -11.22 1.82
N GLY A 69 -11.15 -11.82 0.99
CA GLY A 69 -9.73 -11.97 1.31
C GLY A 69 -9.46 -13.11 2.31
N GLY A 70 -8.30 -13.02 2.95
CA GLY A 70 -7.78 -14.00 3.91
C GLY A 70 -6.82 -15.00 3.27
N VAL A 71 -5.59 -15.06 3.82
CA VAL A 71 -4.47 -15.85 3.25
C VAL A 71 -4.73 -17.36 3.26
N ALA A 72 -5.54 -17.85 4.21
CA ALA A 72 -5.93 -19.27 4.24
C ALA A 72 -6.76 -19.64 3.00
N ARG A 73 -7.64 -18.76 2.55
CA ARG A 73 -8.44 -18.92 1.33
C ARG A 73 -7.57 -18.83 0.07
N ILE A 74 -6.58 -17.92 0.05
CA ILE A 74 -5.60 -17.82 -1.04
C ILE A 74 -4.86 -19.15 -1.20
N LYS A 75 -4.40 -19.74 -0.07
CA LYS A 75 -3.73 -21.06 -0.10
C LYS A 75 -4.61 -22.14 -0.73
N VAL A 76 -5.91 -22.20 -0.39
CA VAL A 76 -6.85 -23.15 -1.00
C VAL A 76 -6.88 -23.03 -2.53
N LEU A 77 -6.88 -21.81 -3.05
CA LEU A 77 -6.88 -21.56 -4.50
C LEU A 77 -5.56 -21.99 -5.13
N VAL A 78 -4.43 -21.58 -4.53
CA VAL A 78 -3.08 -21.94 -5.02
C VAL A 78 -2.91 -23.45 -5.06
N ASP A 79 -3.24 -24.15 -3.97
CA ASP A 79 -3.15 -25.61 -3.88
C ASP A 79 -4.05 -26.30 -4.93
N SER A 80 -5.25 -25.76 -5.17
CA SER A 80 -6.18 -26.30 -6.18
C SER A 80 -5.62 -26.17 -7.60
N VAL A 81 -5.01 -25.02 -7.92
CA VAL A 81 -4.41 -24.82 -9.24
C VAL A 81 -3.16 -25.69 -9.41
N ARG A 82 -2.31 -25.79 -8.38
CA ARG A 82 -1.13 -26.69 -8.41
C ARG A 82 -1.51 -28.16 -8.58
N ALA A 83 -2.66 -28.56 -8.04
CA ALA A 83 -3.17 -29.93 -8.23
C ALA A 83 -3.69 -30.19 -9.67
N ALA A 84 -4.14 -29.14 -10.36
CA ALA A 84 -4.72 -29.25 -11.71
C ALA A 84 -3.72 -28.96 -12.84
N GLU A 85 -2.74 -28.10 -12.61
CA GLU A 85 -1.80 -27.61 -13.62
C GLU A 85 -0.38 -28.12 -13.32
N LYS A 86 0.40 -28.42 -14.40
CA LYS A 86 1.74 -29.00 -14.26
C LYS A 86 2.84 -27.99 -14.00
N ALA A 87 2.66 -26.78 -14.49
CA ALA A 87 3.61 -25.67 -14.40
C ALA A 87 2.91 -24.47 -13.78
N VAL A 88 3.20 -24.18 -12.52
CA VAL A 88 2.59 -23.07 -11.77
C VAL A 88 3.68 -22.28 -11.08
N ILE A 89 3.68 -20.98 -11.27
CA ILE A 89 4.51 -20.01 -10.56
C ILE A 89 3.57 -19.12 -9.74
N VAL A 90 3.92 -18.85 -8.48
CA VAL A 90 3.19 -17.92 -7.61
C VAL A 90 4.06 -16.69 -7.37
N ALA A 91 3.55 -15.53 -7.74
CA ALA A 91 4.29 -14.27 -7.71
C ALA A 91 3.59 -13.21 -6.85
N ASP A 92 4.37 -12.24 -6.34
CA ASP A 92 3.85 -11.07 -5.63
C ASP A 92 4.47 -9.78 -6.15
N ALA A 93 3.63 -8.77 -6.37
CA ALA A 93 4.05 -7.48 -6.91
C ALA A 93 4.24 -6.39 -5.83
N GLY A 94 4.60 -6.78 -4.61
CA GLY A 94 4.97 -5.89 -3.52
C GLY A 94 3.82 -5.43 -2.62
N ASP A 95 4.17 -4.73 -1.53
CA ASP A 95 3.29 -4.33 -0.43
C ASP A 95 2.54 -5.55 0.17
N PHE A 96 3.28 -6.63 0.42
CA PHE A 96 2.75 -7.79 1.10
C PHE A 96 2.51 -7.51 2.58
N VAL A 97 3.30 -6.63 3.16
CA VAL A 97 3.30 -6.23 4.56
C VAL A 97 2.56 -4.91 4.77
N GLN A 98 2.39 -4.50 6.03
CA GLN A 98 1.79 -3.25 6.49
C GLN A 98 0.27 -3.17 6.23
N GLY A 99 -0.50 -2.72 7.22
CA GLY A 99 -1.96 -2.46 7.12
C GLY A 99 -2.76 -3.12 8.23
N THR A 100 -2.19 -4.06 8.98
CA THR A 100 -2.83 -4.66 10.17
C THR A 100 -1.85 -4.73 11.35
N TYR A 101 -2.41 -4.97 12.54
CA TYR A 101 -1.62 -5.13 13.76
C TYR A 101 -0.66 -6.35 13.72
N TYR A 102 -0.86 -7.31 12.81
CA TYR A 102 0.09 -8.41 12.61
C TYR A 102 1.48 -7.87 12.27
N PHE A 103 1.57 -7.02 11.25
CA PHE A 103 2.84 -6.40 10.87
C PHE A 103 3.36 -5.44 11.94
N THR A 104 2.49 -4.59 12.50
CA THR A 104 2.91 -3.62 13.51
C THR A 104 3.55 -4.30 14.72
N CYS A 105 2.92 -5.40 15.21
CA CYS A 105 3.37 -6.10 16.41
C CYS A 105 4.43 -7.18 16.17
N LEU A 106 4.44 -7.82 14.99
CA LEU A 106 5.29 -8.99 14.70
C LEU A 106 6.30 -8.75 13.57
N GLY A 107 6.35 -7.52 13.02
CA GLY A 107 7.43 -7.08 12.14
C GLY A 107 7.59 -7.85 10.83
N GLY A 108 6.55 -8.54 10.36
CA GLY A 108 6.54 -9.31 9.12
C GLY A 108 6.72 -10.83 9.30
N ASP A 109 6.88 -11.33 10.51
CA ASP A 109 7.08 -12.76 10.78
C ASP A 109 5.95 -13.62 10.23
N VAL A 110 4.71 -13.17 10.41
CA VAL A 110 3.51 -13.90 9.94
C VAL A 110 3.40 -13.86 8.43
N GLU A 111 3.63 -12.70 7.84
CA GLU A 111 3.55 -12.49 6.41
C GLU A 111 4.58 -13.36 5.67
N MET A 112 5.80 -13.44 6.18
CA MET A 112 6.85 -14.27 5.59
C MET A 112 6.58 -15.77 5.79
N MET A 113 6.00 -16.17 6.93
CA MET A 113 5.52 -17.52 7.14
C MET A 113 4.40 -17.87 6.15
N VAL A 114 3.47 -16.96 5.91
CA VAL A 114 2.37 -17.12 4.94
C VAL A 114 2.90 -17.30 3.52
N GLN A 115 3.84 -16.46 3.08
CA GLN A 115 4.46 -16.62 1.76
C GLN A 115 5.11 -18.00 1.59
N LYS A 116 5.82 -18.47 2.61
CA LYS A 116 6.43 -19.81 2.61
C LYS A 116 5.38 -20.93 2.52
N GLU A 117 4.33 -20.85 3.33
CA GLU A 117 3.30 -21.91 3.40
C GLU A 117 2.40 -21.94 2.14
N ILE A 118 2.13 -20.80 1.52
CA ILE A 118 1.45 -20.74 0.22
C ILE A 118 2.38 -21.18 -0.89
N GLY A 119 3.69 -21.00 -0.70
CA GLY A 119 4.73 -21.38 -1.65
C GLY A 119 4.87 -20.35 -2.77
N TYR A 120 5.07 -19.07 -2.41
CA TYR A 120 5.48 -18.07 -3.39
C TYR A 120 6.86 -18.42 -3.95
N ASP A 121 7.04 -18.22 -5.25
CA ASP A 121 8.28 -18.52 -5.97
C ASP A 121 9.12 -17.26 -6.17
N VAL A 122 8.45 -16.12 -6.43
CA VAL A 122 9.10 -14.84 -6.72
C VAL A 122 8.26 -13.66 -6.21
N ARG A 123 8.94 -12.61 -5.75
CA ARG A 123 8.31 -11.34 -5.33
C ARG A 123 9.16 -10.15 -5.72
N THR A 124 8.53 -8.97 -5.82
CA THR A 124 9.23 -7.69 -5.81
C THR A 124 9.06 -6.99 -4.47
N ILE A 125 9.67 -5.83 -4.33
CA ILE A 125 9.64 -4.98 -3.12
C ILE A 125 8.78 -3.75 -3.45
N GLY A 126 7.71 -3.52 -2.67
CA GLY A 126 6.95 -2.29 -2.69
C GLY A 126 7.54 -1.23 -1.75
N ASN A 127 6.78 -0.19 -1.45
CA ASN A 127 7.24 0.84 -0.52
C ASN A 127 7.07 0.44 0.95
N HIS A 128 6.08 -0.37 1.29
CA HIS A 128 5.81 -0.77 2.68
C HIS A 128 6.76 -1.84 3.22
N GLU A 129 7.50 -2.56 2.37
CA GLU A 129 8.59 -3.42 2.84
C GLU A 129 9.71 -2.62 3.54
N PHE A 130 9.79 -1.31 3.31
CA PHE A 130 10.75 -0.42 3.98
C PHE A 130 10.25 0.11 5.35
N ASP A 131 9.01 -0.10 5.75
CA ASP A 131 8.43 0.52 6.96
C ASP A 131 9.18 0.14 8.26
N LYS A 132 9.75 -1.06 8.32
CA LYS A 132 10.64 -1.49 9.42
C LYS A 132 12.14 -1.24 9.11
N LYS A 133 12.43 -0.35 8.16
CA LYS A 133 13.79 0.03 7.72
C LYS A 133 14.57 -1.15 7.12
N ILE A 134 15.78 -0.88 6.65
CA ILE A 134 16.64 -1.92 6.05
C ILE A 134 16.90 -3.12 6.98
N PRO A 135 17.14 -2.95 8.29
CA PRO A 135 17.26 -4.11 9.19
C PRO A 135 15.99 -4.96 9.29
N GLY A 136 14.80 -4.34 9.31
CA GLY A 136 13.53 -5.06 9.31
C GLY A 136 13.28 -5.80 8.00
N LEU A 137 13.56 -5.16 6.86
CA LEU A 137 13.49 -5.82 5.55
C LEU A 137 14.48 -7.01 5.48
N LYS A 138 15.71 -6.86 5.98
CA LYS A 138 16.68 -7.96 6.08
C LYS A 138 16.14 -9.11 6.92
N HIS A 139 15.54 -8.81 8.07
CA HIS A 139 14.92 -9.82 8.91
C HIS A 139 13.83 -10.58 8.14
N MET A 140 12.88 -9.88 7.53
CA MET A 140 11.80 -10.47 6.74
C MET A 140 12.34 -11.38 5.62
N LEU A 141 13.27 -10.89 4.80
CA LEU A 141 13.81 -11.69 3.68
C LEU A 141 14.54 -12.95 4.16
N SER A 142 15.07 -12.97 5.39
CA SER A 142 15.76 -14.14 5.96
C SER A 142 14.82 -15.27 6.42
N LEU A 143 13.50 -15.00 6.52
CA LEU A 143 12.52 -15.97 7.06
C LEU A 143 12.01 -16.97 6.03
N ASN A 144 12.22 -16.73 4.75
CA ASN A 144 11.85 -17.65 3.68
C ASN A 144 12.82 -17.54 2.49
N GLU A 145 12.71 -18.50 1.55
CA GLU A 145 13.59 -18.60 0.38
C GLU A 145 12.94 -18.07 -0.91
N VAL A 146 11.87 -17.25 -0.79
CA VAL A 146 11.20 -16.65 -1.95
C VAL A 146 12.19 -15.74 -2.69
N THR A 147 12.35 -15.98 -4.00
CA THR A 147 13.24 -15.14 -4.83
C THR A 147 12.74 -13.71 -4.85
N THR A 148 13.55 -12.79 -4.33
CA THR A 148 13.22 -11.35 -4.32
C THR A 148 13.96 -10.64 -5.43
N VAL A 149 13.24 -9.94 -6.32
CA VAL A 149 13.81 -9.19 -7.44
C VAL A 149 13.54 -7.68 -7.29
N SER A 150 14.54 -6.87 -7.61
CA SER A 150 14.40 -5.42 -7.73
C SER A 150 15.45 -4.90 -8.72
N SER A 151 14.98 -4.35 -9.82
CA SER A 151 15.87 -3.91 -10.92
C SER A 151 16.26 -2.44 -10.82
N ASN A 152 15.44 -1.62 -10.17
CA ASN A 152 15.64 -0.18 -10.10
C ASN A 152 15.97 0.38 -8.69
N TYR A 153 15.95 -0.47 -7.65
CA TYR A 153 16.58 -0.19 -6.36
C TYR A 153 17.95 -0.89 -6.31
N ASP A 154 18.98 -0.15 -5.98
CA ASP A 154 20.34 -0.69 -5.78
C ASP A 154 20.63 -0.85 -4.29
N PHE A 155 20.70 -2.09 -3.85
CA PHE A 155 21.00 -2.49 -2.47
C PHE A 155 22.48 -2.75 -2.20
N SER A 156 23.37 -2.48 -3.16
CA SER A 156 24.80 -2.84 -3.09
C SER A 156 25.53 -2.26 -1.87
N ARG A 157 25.05 -1.12 -1.35
CA ARG A 157 25.62 -0.45 -0.16
C ARG A 157 24.92 -0.84 1.14
N THR A 158 23.95 -1.74 1.09
CA THR A 158 23.15 -2.19 2.25
C THR A 158 23.52 -3.62 2.65
N VAL A 159 23.00 -4.07 3.79
CA VAL A 159 23.11 -5.47 4.23
C VAL A 159 22.27 -6.44 3.39
N LEU A 160 21.54 -5.94 2.39
CA LEU A 160 20.67 -6.70 1.47
C LEU A 160 21.33 -7.04 0.14
N SER A 161 22.58 -6.65 -0.08
CA SER A 161 23.29 -6.78 -1.36
C SER A 161 23.32 -8.19 -1.96
N ASN A 162 23.16 -9.23 -1.13
CA ASN A 162 23.14 -10.62 -1.57
C ASN A 162 21.73 -11.27 -1.50
N GLU A 163 20.77 -10.57 -0.94
CA GLU A 163 19.39 -11.10 -0.72
C GLU A 163 18.45 -10.71 -1.86
N VAL A 164 18.66 -9.51 -2.42
CA VAL A 164 17.81 -8.96 -3.49
C VAL A 164 18.57 -9.08 -4.81
N LYS A 165 17.96 -9.75 -5.78
CA LYS A 165 18.52 -9.93 -7.12
C LYS A 165 18.01 -8.83 -8.05
N GLU A 166 18.80 -8.44 -9.05
CA GLU A 166 18.36 -7.49 -10.08
C GLU A 166 17.25 -8.10 -10.96
N SER A 167 17.32 -9.42 -11.20
CA SER A 167 16.33 -10.20 -11.96
C SER A 167 16.47 -11.68 -11.65
N ALA A 168 15.52 -12.51 -12.10
CA ALA A 168 15.60 -13.96 -11.95
C ALA A 168 14.92 -14.69 -13.11
N ILE A 169 15.36 -15.92 -13.39
CA ILE A 169 14.64 -16.88 -14.23
C ILE A 169 14.06 -17.93 -13.30
N ILE A 170 12.75 -18.12 -13.37
CA ILE A 170 12.03 -19.20 -12.66
C ILE A 170 11.64 -20.28 -13.67
N GLU A 171 11.96 -21.51 -13.34
CA GLU A 171 11.63 -22.66 -14.19
C GLU A 171 10.36 -23.35 -13.69
N ALA A 172 9.39 -23.58 -14.58
CA ALA A 172 8.19 -24.34 -14.29
C ALA A 172 7.78 -25.17 -15.52
N GLY A 173 7.57 -26.48 -15.32
CA GLY A 173 7.15 -27.39 -16.37
C GLY A 173 8.14 -27.51 -17.56
N GLY A 174 9.39 -27.11 -17.37
CA GLY A 174 10.42 -27.07 -18.41
C GLY A 174 10.49 -25.74 -19.16
N HIS A 175 9.68 -24.76 -18.79
CA HIS A 175 9.69 -23.39 -19.33
C HIS A 175 10.46 -22.45 -18.43
N LYS A 176 11.15 -21.47 -19.03
CA LYS A 176 11.96 -20.45 -18.37
C LYS A 176 11.27 -19.10 -18.45
N ILE A 177 10.75 -18.60 -17.34
CA ILE A 177 10.11 -17.29 -17.24
C ILE A 177 11.05 -16.33 -16.53
N GLY A 178 11.39 -15.22 -17.19
CA GLY A 178 12.20 -14.15 -16.63
C GLY A 178 11.34 -13.19 -15.80
N PHE A 179 11.86 -12.77 -14.65
CA PHE A 179 11.21 -11.78 -13.78
C PHE A 179 12.15 -10.62 -13.51
N ILE A 180 11.63 -9.39 -13.66
CA ILE A 180 12.25 -8.16 -13.21
C ILE A 180 11.37 -7.53 -12.13
N GLY A 181 11.96 -6.77 -11.20
CA GLY A 181 11.24 -6.05 -10.14
C GLY A 181 11.34 -4.55 -10.35
N LEU A 182 10.21 -3.84 -10.35
CA LEU A 182 10.18 -2.39 -10.51
C LEU A 182 9.48 -1.74 -9.32
N GLY A 183 10.22 -0.87 -8.60
CA GLY A 183 9.70 -0.17 -7.42
C GLY A 183 9.50 1.32 -7.66
N VAL A 184 8.50 1.88 -6.99
CA VAL A 184 8.17 3.30 -7.03
C VAL A 184 9.28 4.16 -6.38
N ARG A 185 9.34 5.45 -6.72
CA ARG A 185 10.24 6.37 -6.03
C ARG A 185 9.86 6.49 -4.56
N LEU A 186 10.77 6.12 -3.65
CA LEU A 186 10.51 6.08 -2.20
C LEU A 186 10.43 7.47 -1.55
N SER A 187 11.08 8.49 -2.13
CA SER A 187 11.05 9.86 -1.58
C SER A 187 9.62 10.40 -1.49
N GLY A 188 9.20 10.75 -0.28
CA GLY A 188 7.85 11.23 0.03
C GLY A 188 6.81 10.12 0.26
N LEU A 189 7.19 8.84 0.12
CA LEU A 189 6.33 7.68 0.46
C LEU A 189 6.78 7.00 1.75
N VAL A 190 8.08 6.96 2.00
CA VAL A 190 8.66 6.39 3.23
C VAL A 190 9.58 7.41 3.90
N ALA A 191 9.83 7.25 5.19
CA ALA A 191 10.79 8.09 5.90
C ALA A 191 12.20 7.93 5.27
N PRO A 192 13.00 9.00 5.13
CA PRO A 192 14.33 8.92 4.50
C PRO A 192 15.25 7.88 5.13
N ASN A 193 15.18 7.70 6.45
CA ASN A 193 15.97 6.71 7.18
C ASN A 193 15.43 5.27 7.04
N ALA A 194 14.29 5.07 6.38
CA ALA A 194 13.75 3.74 6.12
C ALA A 194 14.44 3.06 4.93
N CYS A 195 14.95 3.84 3.98
CA CYS A 195 15.62 3.37 2.79
C CYS A 195 17.08 3.89 2.68
N GLU A 196 17.74 4.09 3.81
CA GLU A 196 19.12 4.56 3.87
C GLU A 196 20.06 3.63 3.06
N ASP A 197 20.96 4.24 2.28
CA ASP A 197 21.89 3.54 1.38
C ASP A 197 21.25 2.72 0.24
N VAL A 198 19.97 2.91 -0.04
CA VAL A 198 19.31 2.38 -1.24
C VAL A 198 19.29 3.45 -2.32
N ASP A 199 19.96 3.19 -3.44
CA ASP A 199 19.94 4.10 -4.58
C ASP A 199 18.75 3.76 -5.50
N TYR A 200 17.99 4.79 -5.89
CA TYR A 200 16.87 4.66 -6.83
C TYR A 200 17.29 5.06 -8.24
N SER A 201 16.97 4.21 -9.20
CA SER A 201 17.08 4.52 -10.63
C SER A 201 15.68 4.62 -11.26
N LEU A 202 15.53 5.45 -12.29
CA LEU A 202 14.30 5.44 -13.07
C LEU A 202 14.08 4.06 -13.71
N PRO A 203 12.87 3.49 -13.67
CA PRO A 203 12.58 2.16 -14.21
C PRO A 203 13.08 1.98 -15.64
N LEU A 204 12.79 2.91 -16.54
CA LEU A 204 13.22 2.87 -17.94
C LEU A 204 14.73 2.79 -18.16
N ASN A 205 15.54 3.29 -17.21
CA ASN A 205 17.00 3.27 -17.38
C ASN A 205 17.57 1.84 -17.37
N LYS A 206 16.87 0.88 -16.79
CA LYS A 206 17.35 -0.48 -16.59
C LYS A 206 16.40 -1.57 -17.10
N ALA A 207 15.09 -1.36 -17.04
CA ALA A 207 14.07 -2.39 -17.23
C ALA A 207 14.23 -3.13 -18.56
N ASP A 208 14.31 -2.41 -19.67
CA ASP A 208 14.39 -3.02 -21.01
C ASP A 208 15.72 -3.77 -21.23
N LYS A 209 16.84 -3.18 -20.76
CA LYS A 209 18.15 -3.83 -20.85
C LYS A 209 18.16 -5.16 -20.10
N ILE A 210 17.66 -5.17 -18.85
CA ILE A 210 17.62 -6.38 -18.01
C ILE A 210 16.67 -7.42 -18.63
N ALA A 211 15.51 -6.97 -19.14
CA ALA A 211 14.57 -7.84 -19.82
C ALA A 211 15.20 -8.50 -21.06
N LYS A 212 15.98 -7.74 -21.85
CA LYS A 212 16.75 -8.28 -22.96
C LYS A 212 17.79 -9.31 -22.52
N GLU A 213 18.56 -9.00 -21.46
CA GLU A 213 19.54 -9.92 -20.88
C GLU A 213 18.91 -11.25 -20.43
N LEU A 214 17.70 -11.21 -19.83
CA LEU A 214 16.97 -12.42 -19.47
C LEU A 214 16.60 -13.25 -20.70
N LYS A 215 16.13 -12.61 -21.79
CA LYS A 215 15.83 -13.28 -23.06
C LYS A 215 17.09 -13.89 -23.69
N ASP A 216 18.19 -13.15 -23.71
CA ASP A 216 19.49 -13.64 -24.20
C ASP A 216 20.01 -14.83 -23.37
N ASN A 217 19.63 -14.94 -22.09
CA ASN A 217 19.91 -16.05 -21.18
C ASN A 217 18.88 -17.18 -21.24
N GLY A 218 17.95 -17.13 -22.21
CA GLY A 218 17.02 -18.20 -22.52
C GLY A 218 15.67 -18.12 -21.83
N ALA A 219 15.29 -16.96 -21.28
CA ALA A 219 13.91 -16.74 -20.85
C ALA A 219 12.98 -16.67 -22.09
N GLU A 220 11.93 -17.48 -22.07
CA GLU A 220 10.93 -17.54 -23.14
C GLU A 220 9.96 -16.36 -23.09
N MET A 221 9.82 -15.75 -21.91
CA MET A 221 8.99 -14.59 -21.63
C MET A 221 9.61 -13.81 -20.47
N VAL A 222 9.44 -12.48 -20.46
CA VAL A 222 9.83 -11.60 -19.36
C VAL A 222 8.61 -10.90 -18.77
N ILE A 223 8.40 -11.11 -17.48
CA ILE A 223 7.33 -10.50 -16.68
C ILE A 223 7.95 -9.46 -15.75
N ALA A 224 7.42 -8.24 -15.78
CA ALA A 224 7.72 -7.24 -14.77
C ALA A 224 6.75 -7.39 -13.58
N LEU A 225 7.29 -7.69 -12.39
CA LEU A 225 6.60 -7.51 -11.13
C LEU A 225 6.80 -6.05 -10.75
N SER A 226 5.74 -5.26 -10.89
CA SER A 226 5.84 -3.81 -10.79
C SER A 226 5.07 -3.26 -9.61
N HIS A 227 5.76 -2.48 -8.79
CA HIS A 227 5.12 -1.69 -7.74
C HIS A 227 5.16 -0.19 -8.07
N LEU A 228 5.00 0.16 -9.35
CA LEU A 228 5.00 1.55 -9.84
C LEU A 228 3.62 2.20 -9.78
N GLY A 229 2.58 1.39 -9.87
CA GLY A 229 1.22 1.85 -10.05
C GLY A 229 0.79 1.98 -11.50
N TYR A 230 -0.52 1.99 -11.70
CA TYR A 230 -1.15 2.15 -13.00
C TYR A 230 -1.63 3.58 -13.23
N ASN A 231 -1.33 4.11 -14.42
CA ASN A 231 -1.91 5.34 -14.94
C ASN A 231 -2.14 5.11 -16.45
N SER A 232 -3.24 5.61 -16.99
CA SER A 232 -3.55 5.44 -18.43
C SER A 232 -2.69 6.29 -19.37
N ASP A 233 -1.96 7.29 -18.85
CA ASP A 233 -1.08 8.13 -19.64
C ASP A 233 0.28 7.45 -19.86
N VAL A 234 0.49 6.97 -21.07
CA VAL A 234 1.72 6.26 -21.50
C VAL A 234 2.97 7.16 -21.58
N THR A 235 2.81 8.48 -21.45
CA THR A 235 3.95 9.41 -21.47
C THR A 235 4.69 9.49 -20.14
N PHE A 236 4.08 9.01 -19.05
CA PHE A 236 4.69 8.98 -17.72
C PHE A 236 5.57 7.74 -17.50
N PRO A 237 6.90 7.87 -17.52
CA PRO A 237 7.83 6.74 -17.39
C PRO A 237 7.91 6.15 -15.97
N TYR A 238 7.09 6.65 -15.05
CA TYR A 238 7.06 6.25 -13.63
C TYR A 238 5.92 5.29 -13.31
N TYR A 239 5.07 4.97 -14.29
CA TYR A 239 3.93 4.07 -14.14
C TYR A 239 4.04 2.89 -15.11
N ASP A 240 3.30 1.83 -14.82
CA ASP A 240 3.27 0.59 -15.61
C ASP A 240 3.02 0.84 -17.10
N SER A 241 2.06 1.70 -17.42
CA SER A 241 1.71 2.02 -18.81
C SER A 241 2.85 2.73 -19.57
N GLY A 242 3.55 3.64 -18.90
CA GLY A 242 4.69 4.33 -19.49
C GLY A 242 5.90 3.41 -19.68
N VAL A 243 6.14 2.50 -18.75
CA VAL A 243 7.17 1.45 -18.89
C VAL A 243 6.81 0.51 -20.04
N ALA A 244 5.56 0.04 -20.11
CA ALA A 244 5.10 -0.81 -21.21
C ALA A 244 5.30 -0.14 -22.57
N ALA A 245 4.91 1.15 -22.69
CA ALA A 245 4.98 1.88 -23.96
C ALA A 245 6.42 2.15 -24.44
N GLN A 246 7.37 2.32 -23.52
CA GLN A 246 8.72 2.81 -23.80
C GLN A 246 9.80 1.72 -23.64
N THR A 247 9.42 0.44 -23.71
CA THR A 247 10.32 -0.72 -23.70
C THR A 247 10.01 -1.64 -24.86
N GLU A 248 10.89 -2.60 -25.18
CA GLU A 248 10.70 -3.58 -26.26
C GLU A 248 10.63 -5.01 -25.73
N ASN A 249 11.28 -5.29 -24.60
CA ASN A 249 11.60 -6.65 -24.16
C ASN A 249 10.73 -7.15 -22.99
N ILE A 250 9.84 -6.33 -22.46
CA ILE A 250 8.87 -6.73 -21.43
C ILE A 250 7.62 -7.27 -22.12
N ASP A 251 7.23 -8.50 -21.81
CA ASP A 251 6.10 -9.18 -22.44
C ASP A 251 4.80 -9.05 -21.63
N PHE A 252 4.89 -8.81 -20.30
CA PHE A 252 3.76 -8.72 -19.40
C PHE A 252 4.10 -7.90 -18.15
N ILE A 253 3.14 -7.16 -17.58
CA ILE A 253 3.31 -6.43 -16.32
C ILE A 253 2.23 -6.87 -15.32
N ILE A 254 2.68 -7.35 -14.16
CA ILE A 254 1.86 -7.56 -12.97
C ILE A 254 2.15 -6.40 -12.05
N GLY A 255 1.19 -5.48 -11.92
CA GLY A 255 1.33 -4.23 -11.19
C GLY A 255 0.80 -4.26 -9.77
N GLY A 256 1.12 -3.20 -9.00
CA GLY A 256 0.66 -2.94 -7.63
C GLY A 256 0.57 -1.44 -7.35
N HIS A 257 0.66 -1.03 -6.08
CA HIS A 257 0.73 0.33 -5.55
C HIS A 257 -0.56 1.17 -5.64
N THR A 258 -1.24 1.19 -6.77
CA THR A 258 -2.47 1.97 -6.95
C THR A 258 -3.74 1.22 -6.56
N HIS A 259 -3.63 -0.02 -6.08
CA HIS A 259 -4.76 -0.87 -5.66
C HIS A 259 -5.85 -1.00 -6.72
N THR A 260 -5.48 -0.97 -8.01
CA THR A 260 -6.46 -0.97 -9.11
C THR A 260 -7.06 -2.36 -9.32
N PHE A 261 -8.38 -2.47 -9.27
CA PHE A 261 -9.09 -3.71 -9.62
C PHE A 261 -9.23 -3.82 -11.14
N MET A 262 -8.41 -4.66 -11.76
CA MET A 262 -8.44 -4.89 -13.21
C MET A 262 -9.16 -6.20 -13.51
N MET A 263 -10.49 -6.13 -13.73
CA MET A 263 -11.28 -7.31 -14.11
C MET A 263 -10.92 -7.84 -15.51
N LYS A 264 -10.24 -7.02 -16.31
CA LYS A 264 -9.66 -7.34 -17.61
C LYS A 264 -8.29 -6.68 -17.71
N GLU A 265 -7.39 -7.32 -18.44
CA GLU A 265 -6.09 -6.76 -18.77
C GLU A 265 -6.21 -5.45 -19.56
N GLN A 266 -5.31 -4.52 -19.28
CA GLN A 266 -5.11 -3.30 -20.07
C GLN A 266 -3.94 -3.53 -21.01
N TYR A 267 -4.10 -3.15 -22.28
CA TYR A 267 -3.06 -3.34 -23.29
C TYR A 267 -2.40 -2.02 -23.64
N VAL A 268 -1.08 -2.03 -23.69
CA VAL A 268 -0.27 -0.90 -24.18
C VAL A 268 0.63 -1.42 -25.29
N GLU A 269 0.66 -0.71 -26.45
CA GLU A 269 1.59 -1.01 -27.53
C GLU A 269 2.99 -0.53 -27.15
N ASN A 270 3.98 -1.41 -27.24
CA ASN A 270 5.37 -1.12 -26.91
C ASN A 270 6.16 -0.60 -28.13
N GLU A 271 7.44 -0.24 -27.94
CA GLU A 271 8.30 0.28 -29.03
C GLU A 271 8.52 -0.73 -30.18
N ALA A 272 8.38 -2.04 -29.92
CA ALA A 272 8.45 -3.09 -30.94
C ALA A 272 7.11 -3.35 -31.65
N GLY A 273 6.03 -2.61 -31.30
CA GLY A 273 4.68 -2.79 -31.86
C GLY A 273 3.92 -4.00 -31.27
N ASN A 274 4.36 -4.53 -30.13
CA ASN A 274 3.67 -5.62 -29.44
C ASN A 274 2.72 -5.06 -28.39
N ALA A 275 1.56 -5.71 -28.21
CA ALA A 275 0.62 -5.38 -27.16
C ALA A 275 1.07 -6.00 -25.82
N VAL A 276 1.50 -5.18 -24.88
CA VAL A 276 1.91 -5.59 -23.52
C VAL A 276 0.71 -5.49 -22.60
N PRO A 277 0.24 -6.59 -22.01
CA PRO A 277 -0.84 -6.56 -21.03
C PRO A 277 -0.33 -6.14 -19.64
N ILE A 278 -1.16 -5.34 -18.97
CA ILE A 278 -0.96 -4.87 -17.60
C ILE A 278 -2.15 -5.33 -16.76
N VAL A 279 -1.89 -5.88 -15.57
CA VAL A 279 -2.91 -6.38 -14.64
C VAL A 279 -2.58 -5.98 -13.20
N GLN A 280 -3.63 -5.83 -12.37
CA GLN A 280 -3.55 -5.71 -10.90
C GLN A 280 -4.74 -6.41 -10.27
N THR A 281 -4.59 -6.92 -9.04
CA THR A 281 -5.66 -7.64 -8.31
C THR A 281 -6.43 -6.76 -7.33
N GLY A 282 -6.18 -5.45 -7.32
CA GLY A 282 -6.67 -4.55 -6.28
C GLY A 282 -5.77 -4.60 -5.05
N SER A 283 -6.32 -4.83 -3.89
CA SER A 283 -5.57 -4.94 -2.63
C SER A 283 -6.21 -5.93 -1.65
N LYS A 284 -5.54 -6.20 -0.51
CA LYS A 284 -6.03 -7.00 0.62
C LYS A 284 -6.39 -8.44 0.26
N GLY A 285 -5.86 -8.95 -0.86
CA GLY A 285 -6.10 -10.33 -1.29
C GLY A 285 -7.57 -10.67 -1.58
N ILE A 286 -8.39 -9.69 -1.96
CA ILE A 286 -9.81 -9.88 -2.30
C ILE A 286 -9.95 -10.75 -3.54
N TYR A 287 -8.97 -10.69 -4.43
CA TYR A 287 -8.84 -11.54 -5.59
C TYR A 287 -7.43 -12.15 -5.66
N LEU A 288 -7.35 -13.36 -6.20
CA LEU A 288 -6.12 -13.96 -6.69
C LEU A 288 -6.07 -13.79 -8.22
N GLY A 289 -4.98 -13.22 -8.72
CA GLY A 289 -4.74 -13.14 -10.16
C GLY A 289 -4.40 -14.53 -10.72
N TYR A 290 -4.98 -14.88 -11.86
CA TYR A 290 -4.70 -16.09 -12.60
C TYR A 290 -4.41 -15.73 -14.05
N MET A 291 -3.23 -16.06 -14.51
CA MET A 291 -2.82 -15.92 -15.89
C MET A 291 -2.33 -17.28 -16.41
N LYS A 292 -2.92 -17.78 -17.48
CA LYS A 292 -2.44 -18.97 -18.19
C LYS A 292 -1.79 -18.55 -19.50
N ILE A 293 -0.54 -18.95 -19.66
CA ILE A 293 0.31 -18.62 -20.81
C ILE A 293 0.48 -19.90 -21.61
N HIS A 294 0.18 -19.85 -22.89
CA HIS A 294 0.51 -20.91 -23.83
C HIS A 294 1.76 -20.49 -24.62
N LEU A 295 2.83 -21.23 -24.43
CA LEU A 295 4.12 -21.03 -25.11
C LEU A 295 4.22 -22.02 -26.26
N ASP A 296 4.02 -21.54 -27.50
CA ASP A 296 4.17 -22.41 -28.66
C ASP A 296 5.62 -22.44 -29.18
N LYS A 297 5.96 -23.49 -29.95
CA LYS A 297 7.31 -23.67 -30.48
C LYS A 297 7.71 -22.63 -31.52
N VAL A 298 6.81 -21.75 -31.92
CA VAL A 298 6.99 -20.71 -32.96
C VAL A 298 7.14 -19.32 -32.33
N GLY A 299 7.11 -19.25 -30.98
CA GLY A 299 7.28 -17.99 -30.23
C GLY A 299 6.03 -17.11 -30.18
N LYS A 300 4.85 -17.61 -30.60
CA LYS A 300 3.59 -16.91 -30.37
C LYS A 300 3.11 -17.23 -28.96
N GLN A 301 3.05 -16.19 -28.14
CA GLN A 301 2.49 -16.26 -26.81
C GLN A 301 0.98 -15.99 -26.90
N ARG A 302 0.18 -16.83 -26.28
CA ARG A 302 -1.24 -16.58 -26.03
C ARG A 302 -1.46 -16.69 -24.54
N PHE A 303 -2.24 -15.80 -23.99
CA PHE A 303 -2.56 -15.85 -22.55
C PHE A 303 -4.04 -15.58 -22.33
N SER A 304 -4.54 -16.13 -21.24
CA SER A 304 -5.84 -15.80 -20.68
C SER A 304 -5.67 -15.31 -19.26
N TYR A 305 -6.43 -14.29 -18.90
CA TYR A 305 -6.39 -13.66 -17.60
C TYR A 305 -7.77 -13.67 -16.94
N ARG A 306 -7.80 -13.85 -15.63
CA ARG A 306 -8.99 -13.65 -14.79
C ARG A 306 -8.59 -13.37 -13.36
N LEU A 307 -9.45 -12.68 -12.63
CA LEU A 307 -9.41 -12.59 -11.18
C LEU A 307 -10.29 -13.69 -10.57
N ILE A 308 -9.74 -14.42 -9.59
CA ILE A 308 -10.46 -15.45 -8.84
C ILE A 308 -10.88 -14.85 -7.49
N PRO A 309 -12.17 -14.74 -7.17
CA PRO A 309 -12.63 -14.21 -5.90
C PRO A 309 -12.14 -15.04 -4.71
N VAL A 310 -11.63 -14.36 -3.68
CA VAL A 310 -11.21 -14.97 -2.42
C VAL A 310 -12.28 -14.69 -1.38
N ASP A 311 -13.15 -15.66 -1.09
CA ASP A 311 -14.29 -15.49 -0.20
C ASP A 311 -14.67 -16.76 0.56
N SER A 312 -15.71 -16.70 1.38
CA SER A 312 -16.16 -17.76 2.29
C SER A 312 -16.55 -19.08 1.63
N ARG A 313 -16.77 -19.12 0.31
CA ARG A 313 -16.97 -20.38 -0.43
C ARG A 313 -15.77 -21.34 -0.32
N LEU A 314 -14.62 -20.82 0.07
CA LEU A 314 -13.37 -21.57 0.24
C LEU A 314 -13.18 -22.14 1.65
N ASP A 315 -13.93 -21.68 2.65
CA ASP A 315 -13.69 -21.96 4.08
C ASP A 315 -13.69 -23.44 4.42
N SER A 316 -14.59 -24.23 3.80
CA SER A 316 -14.68 -25.68 4.03
C SER A 316 -13.47 -26.48 3.51
N ARG A 317 -12.59 -25.84 2.76
CA ARG A 317 -11.41 -26.43 2.12
C ARG A 317 -10.08 -25.97 2.73
N ILE A 318 -10.14 -25.09 3.74
CA ILE A 318 -8.94 -24.58 4.42
C ILE A 318 -8.20 -25.75 5.08
N ASP A 319 -6.88 -25.82 4.84
CA ASP A 319 -6.01 -26.79 5.49
C ASP A 319 -5.96 -26.55 7.00
N PRO A 320 -6.38 -27.54 7.84
CA PRO A 320 -6.38 -27.38 9.28
C PRO A 320 -4.98 -27.12 9.88
N ALA A 321 -3.92 -27.64 9.26
CA ALA A 321 -2.56 -27.42 9.74
C ALA A 321 -2.12 -25.95 9.52
N PHE A 322 -2.45 -25.38 8.37
CA PHE A 322 -2.19 -23.98 8.10
C PHE A 322 -3.07 -23.05 8.96
N ALA A 323 -4.37 -23.38 9.09
CA ALA A 323 -5.26 -22.65 10.00
C ALA A 323 -4.72 -22.63 11.44
N SER A 324 -4.19 -23.76 11.94
CA SER A 324 -3.60 -23.80 13.28
C SER A 324 -2.35 -22.94 13.43
N LYS A 325 -1.53 -22.81 12.37
CA LYS A 325 -0.37 -21.89 12.38
C LYS A 325 -0.82 -20.43 12.46
N LEU A 326 -1.86 -20.05 11.71
CA LEU A 326 -2.42 -18.69 11.77
C LEU A 326 -3.03 -18.43 13.14
N ALA A 327 -3.82 -19.37 13.67
CA ALA A 327 -4.44 -19.28 14.99
C ALA A 327 -3.40 -19.04 16.11
N TYR A 328 -2.23 -19.67 16.04
CA TYR A 328 -1.15 -19.43 17.02
C TYR A 328 -0.77 -17.94 17.10
N TYR A 329 -0.71 -17.26 15.96
CA TYR A 329 -0.36 -15.83 15.93
C TYR A 329 -1.54 -14.95 16.33
N SER A 330 -2.76 -15.26 15.88
CA SER A 330 -3.95 -14.49 16.27
C SER A 330 -4.20 -14.58 17.78
N GLU A 331 -4.14 -15.78 18.38
CA GLU A 331 -4.29 -15.97 19.82
C GLU A 331 -3.24 -15.22 20.64
N LYS A 332 -1.98 -15.20 20.15
CA LYS A 332 -0.89 -14.47 20.80
C LYS A 332 -1.17 -12.95 20.89
N LEU A 333 -1.86 -12.41 19.89
CA LEU A 333 -2.17 -10.98 19.78
C LEU A 333 -3.57 -10.64 20.32
N GLU A 334 -4.53 -11.57 20.23
CA GLU A 334 -5.95 -11.34 20.50
C GLU A 334 -6.19 -10.76 21.88
N GLN A 335 -5.55 -11.29 22.91
CA GLN A 335 -5.76 -10.83 24.29
C GLN A 335 -5.44 -9.34 24.47
N SER A 336 -4.42 -8.82 23.80
CA SER A 336 -4.07 -7.40 23.89
C SER A 336 -4.83 -6.54 22.89
N MET A 337 -5.14 -7.08 21.73
CA MET A 337 -5.79 -6.36 20.62
C MET A 337 -7.31 -6.26 20.78
N SER A 338 -7.94 -7.23 21.43
CA SER A 338 -9.38 -7.21 21.72
C SER A 338 -9.77 -6.36 22.93
N GLU A 339 -8.81 -5.75 23.63
CA GLU A 339 -9.10 -4.82 24.73
C GLU A 339 -10.01 -3.69 24.26
N VAL A 340 -11.23 -3.61 24.81
CA VAL A 340 -12.15 -2.49 24.54
C VAL A 340 -11.64 -1.25 25.28
N LEU A 341 -11.29 -0.22 24.52
CA LEU A 341 -10.74 1.04 25.03
C LEU A 341 -11.83 2.09 25.28
N GLY A 342 -12.91 2.04 24.49
CA GLY A 342 -13.98 3.03 24.56
C GLY A 342 -15.13 2.74 23.61
N TYR A 343 -15.91 3.76 23.31
CA TYR A 343 -17.09 3.67 22.44
C TYR A 343 -17.08 4.81 21.42
N CYS A 344 -17.40 4.49 20.17
CA CYS A 344 -17.59 5.43 19.08
C CYS A 344 -19.09 5.65 18.86
N SER A 345 -19.58 6.87 19.09
CA SER A 345 -21.01 7.17 19.00
C SER A 345 -21.53 7.37 17.57
N SER A 346 -20.63 7.60 16.62
CA SER A 346 -20.94 7.68 15.18
C SER A 346 -19.71 7.28 14.38
N THR A 347 -19.88 6.54 13.28
CA THR A 347 -18.76 6.07 12.45
C THR A 347 -17.85 7.23 12.04
N LEU A 348 -16.57 7.13 12.38
CA LEU A 348 -15.55 8.07 11.96
C LEU A 348 -14.99 7.63 10.60
N ARG A 349 -15.22 8.45 9.57
CA ARG A 349 -14.90 8.14 8.17
C ARG A 349 -13.75 8.96 7.65
N LYS A 350 -12.98 8.36 6.77
CA LYS A 350 -12.02 9.08 5.93
C LYS A 350 -12.77 10.00 4.97
N GLY A 351 -12.11 11.06 4.51
CA GLY A 351 -12.72 11.99 3.56
C GLY A 351 -11.75 13.03 3.04
N SER A 352 -12.10 13.66 1.91
CA SER A 352 -11.37 14.76 1.32
C SER A 352 -12.37 15.80 0.77
N PRO A 353 -12.21 17.08 1.03
CA PRO A 353 -11.09 17.74 1.73
C PRO A 353 -11.07 17.52 3.25
N GLN A 354 -12.11 16.92 3.82
CA GLN A 354 -12.24 16.59 5.24
C GLN A 354 -12.91 15.22 5.42
N GLY A 355 -12.59 14.53 6.51
CA GLY A 355 -13.29 13.34 7.00
C GLY A 355 -13.44 13.43 8.52
N THR A 356 -14.53 12.87 9.06
CA THR A 356 -14.76 12.86 10.52
C THR A 356 -13.62 12.16 11.27
N LEU A 357 -12.98 11.14 10.68
CA LEU A 357 -11.82 10.48 11.26
C LEU A 357 -10.61 11.42 11.37
N GLY A 358 -10.30 12.15 10.29
CA GLY A 358 -9.19 13.11 10.29
C GLY A 358 -9.42 14.26 11.26
N ASN A 359 -10.67 14.75 11.35
CA ASN A 359 -11.06 15.78 12.30
C ASN A 359 -10.89 15.28 13.75
N TRP A 360 -11.40 14.09 14.06
CA TRP A 360 -11.21 13.47 15.39
C TRP A 360 -9.74 13.28 15.73
N ALA A 361 -8.95 12.76 14.79
CA ALA A 361 -7.54 12.48 15.02
C ALA A 361 -6.76 13.77 15.36
N THR A 362 -6.92 14.82 14.56
CA THR A 362 -6.18 16.07 14.79
C THR A 362 -6.66 16.84 16.01
N ASP A 363 -7.97 16.81 16.33
CA ASP A 363 -8.47 17.41 17.57
C ASP A 363 -7.95 16.64 18.80
N SER A 364 -7.93 15.30 18.74
CA SER A 364 -7.29 14.46 19.76
C SER A 364 -5.80 14.75 19.92
N MET A 365 -5.06 14.97 18.83
CA MET A 365 -3.64 15.32 18.89
C MET A 365 -3.41 16.66 19.62
N VAL A 366 -4.32 17.65 19.49
CA VAL A 366 -4.24 18.89 20.27
C VAL A 366 -4.37 18.60 21.76
N GLU A 367 -5.33 17.75 22.17
CA GLU A 367 -5.51 17.39 23.57
C GLU A 367 -4.33 16.57 24.12
N MET A 368 -3.85 15.58 23.35
CA MET A 368 -2.71 14.73 23.74
C MET A 368 -1.40 15.51 23.85
N CYS A 369 -1.23 16.59 23.08
CA CYS A 369 0.00 17.37 23.05
C CYS A 369 0.33 17.98 24.40
N GLU A 370 -0.68 18.38 25.18
CA GLU A 370 -0.49 18.87 26.55
C GLU A 370 -0.02 17.76 27.50
N ASP A 371 -0.60 16.56 27.37
CA ASP A 371 -0.20 15.39 28.18
C ASP A 371 1.23 14.93 27.88
N VAL A 372 1.62 14.95 26.58
CA VAL A 372 2.91 14.40 26.12
C VAL A 372 4.04 15.42 26.23
N PHE A 373 3.79 16.67 25.91
CA PHE A 373 4.83 17.71 25.81
C PHE A 373 4.65 18.86 26.83
N GLY A 374 3.56 18.86 27.60
CA GLY A 374 3.24 19.95 28.53
C GLY A 374 2.90 21.27 27.84
N VAL A 375 2.41 21.21 26.60
CA VAL A 375 2.18 22.39 25.75
C VAL A 375 0.89 22.22 24.95
N THR A 376 0.03 23.23 24.97
CA THR A 376 -1.10 23.32 24.04
C THR A 376 -0.60 23.88 22.72
N PRO A 377 -0.72 23.17 21.59
CA PRO A 377 -0.29 23.66 20.27
C PRO A 377 -1.30 24.64 19.70
N ASP A 378 -0.88 25.50 18.76
CA ASP A 378 -1.77 26.40 18.04
C ASP A 378 -2.66 25.65 17.04
N LEU A 379 -2.16 24.53 16.50
CA LEU A 379 -2.89 23.61 15.61
C LEU A 379 -2.26 22.21 15.63
N ALA A 380 -3.04 21.25 15.11
CA ALA A 380 -2.51 19.93 14.79
C ALA A 380 -2.82 19.58 13.32
N VAL A 381 -1.94 18.74 12.73
CA VAL A 381 -2.05 18.21 11.37
C VAL A 381 -1.52 16.79 11.33
N CYS A 382 -2.20 15.90 10.61
CA CYS A 382 -1.67 14.59 10.26
C CYS A 382 -1.89 14.32 8.75
N ASN A 383 -1.24 13.30 8.20
CA ASN A 383 -1.44 12.98 6.79
C ASN A 383 -2.63 12.04 6.60
N ASN A 384 -3.46 12.35 5.61
CA ASN A 384 -4.65 11.56 5.27
C ASN A 384 -4.27 10.11 4.85
N GLY A 385 -3.14 9.95 4.17
CA GLY A 385 -2.58 8.63 3.81
C GLY A 385 -2.12 7.80 5.01
N GLY A 386 -1.86 8.41 6.17
CA GLY A 386 -1.50 7.74 7.43
C GLY A 386 -2.68 7.13 8.16
N LEU A 387 -3.92 7.55 7.83
CA LEU A 387 -5.16 7.01 8.39
C LEU A 387 -5.62 5.85 7.51
N ARG A 388 -5.44 4.59 7.96
CA ARG A 388 -5.58 3.40 7.08
C ARG A 388 -6.91 2.66 7.21
N ALA A 389 -7.65 2.85 8.30
CA ALA A 389 -8.98 2.26 8.53
C ALA A 389 -9.96 3.31 9.06
N GLU A 390 -11.26 3.03 9.00
CA GLU A 390 -12.32 3.80 9.64
C GLU A 390 -12.62 3.21 11.03
N ILE A 391 -13.24 4.00 11.93
CA ILE A 391 -13.72 3.50 13.23
C ILE A 391 -15.24 3.41 13.17
N SER A 392 -15.78 2.20 13.25
CA SER A 392 -17.22 1.97 13.22
C SER A 392 -17.92 2.49 14.49
N ASN A 393 -19.23 2.77 14.37
CA ASN A 393 -20.08 3.00 15.55
C ASN A 393 -20.09 1.72 16.41
N GLY A 394 -19.88 1.86 17.73
CA GLY A 394 -19.83 0.73 18.66
C GLY A 394 -18.58 0.75 19.55
N ASP A 395 -18.27 -0.40 20.12
CA ASP A 395 -17.06 -0.59 20.93
C ASP A 395 -15.81 -0.36 20.08
N VAL A 396 -14.84 0.33 20.65
CA VAL A 396 -13.54 0.61 20.02
C VAL A 396 -12.48 -0.19 20.75
N THR A 397 -11.85 -1.08 20.01
CA THR A 397 -10.78 -1.94 20.52
C THR A 397 -9.39 -1.35 20.26
N ARG A 398 -8.37 -1.91 20.92
CA ARG A 398 -6.98 -1.59 20.59
C ARG A 398 -6.68 -1.89 19.12
N SER A 399 -7.21 -3.01 18.59
CA SER A 399 -7.07 -3.40 17.18
C SER A 399 -7.58 -2.31 16.23
N ASP A 400 -8.72 -1.67 16.55
CA ASP A 400 -9.26 -0.61 15.70
C ASP A 400 -8.32 0.59 15.63
N ILE A 401 -7.72 0.98 16.77
CA ILE A 401 -6.76 2.11 16.80
C ILE A 401 -5.49 1.76 16.02
N TYR A 402 -4.95 0.54 16.18
CA TYR A 402 -3.79 0.09 15.42
C TYR A 402 -4.07 -0.03 13.91
N ALA A 403 -5.28 -0.39 13.52
CA ALA A 403 -5.69 -0.40 12.12
C ALA A 403 -5.78 1.02 11.52
N VAL A 404 -6.17 2.02 12.32
CA VAL A 404 -6.19 3.43 11.90
C VAL A 404 -4.77 3.97 11.74
N PHE A 405 -3.87 3.69 12.68
CA PHE A 405 -2.49 4.21 12.77
C PHE A 405 -1.46 3.06 12.72
N PRO A 406 -1.31 2.34 11.61
CA PRO A 406 -0.48 1.14 11.60
C PRO A 406 1.03 1.39 11.41
N PHE A 407 1.45 2.64 11.42
CA PHE A 407 2.85 3.03 11.24
C PHE A 407 3.54 3.34 12.56
N ASP A 408 4.84 3.04 12.65
CA ASP A 408 5.68 3.38 13.80
C ASP A 408 6.01 4.89 13.85
N ASN A 409 5.01 5.72 13.63
CA ASN A 409 5.16 7.17 13.71
C ASN A 409 5.13 7.64 15.17
N LYS A 410 5.88 8.70 15.43
CA LYS A 410 5.86 9.43 16.69
C LYS A 410 5.08 10.72 16.57
N MET A 411 4.38 11.10 17.63
CA MET A 411 3.82 12.43 17.72
C MET A 411 4.94 13.45 17.87
N THR A 412 4.88 14.54 17.11
CA THR A 412 5.96 15.54 17.03
C THR A 412 5.40 16.93 17.29
N LEU A 413 6.03 17.66 18.21
CA LEU A 413 5.80 19.08 18.43
C LEU A 413 6.86 19.91 17.72
N LEU A 414 6.41 20.81 16.85
CA LEU A 414 7.27 21.74 16.10
C LEU A 414 6.98 23.18 16.48
N GLU A 415 7.97 24.04 16.31
CA GLU A 415 7.79 25.48 16.26
C GLU A 415 8.17 26.02 14.87
N LEU A 416 7.22 26.64 14.15
CA LEU A 416 7.44 27.26 12.85
C LEU A 416 7.28 28.77 12.94
N THR A 417 8.00 29.49 12.07
CA THR A 417 7.66 30.91 11.82
C THR A 417 6.35 30.99 11.06
N GLY A 418 5.60 32.10 11.17
CA GLY A 418 4.38 32.30 10.38
C GLY A 418 4.66 32.29 8.88
N THR A 419 5.86 32.68 8.44
CA THR A 419 6.27 32.57 7.03
C THR A 419 6.35 31.10 6.59
N SER A 420 6.99 30.23 7.38
CA SER A 420 7.09 28.78 7.06
C SER A 420 5.71 28.11 7.15
N LEU A 421 4.89 28.52 8.13
CA LEU A 421 3.52 28.02 8.25
C LEU A 421 2.63 28.39 7.06
N LEU A 422 2.77 29.60 6.49
CA LEU A 422 2.06 30.00 5.27
C LEU A 422 2.51 29.14 4.07
N LYS A 423 3.80 28.89 3.90
CA LYS A 423 4.31 27.99 2.85
C LYS A 423 3.75 26.57 2.99
N PHE A 424 3.66 26.07 4.22
CA PHE A 424 3.05 24.77 4.49
C PHE A 424 1.60 24.73 4.00
N PHE A 425 0.77 25.71 4.34
CA PHE A 425 -0.61 25.78 3.87
C PHE A 425 -0.70 25.93 2.36
N ASP A 426 0.17 26.71 1.73
CA ASP A 426 0.21 26.85 0.27
C ASP A 426 0.47 25.48 -0.42
N SER A 427 1.30 24.63 0.17
CA SER A 427 1.54 23.27 -0.34
C SER A 427 0.34 22.34 -0.23
N MET A 428 -0.63 22.63 0.63
CA MET A 428 -1.89 21.89 0.79
C MET A 428 -2.98 22.26 -0.23
N ALA A 429 -2.75 23.25 -1.08
CA ALA A 429 -3.75 23.75 -2.04
C ALA A 429 -4.24 22.65 -3.02
N VAL A 430 -3.40 21.66 -3.32
CA VAL A 430 -3.71 20.55 -4.21
C VAL A 430 -4.22 19.33 -3.45
N ASN A 431 -3.57 19.01 -2.31
CA ASN A 431 -3.92 17.85 -1.47
C ASN A 431 -4.07 18.32 -0.03
N THR A 432 -5.32 18.39 0.44
CA THR A 432 -5.60 18.77 1.83
C THR A 432 -5.29 17.63 2.78
N GLU A 433 -4.63 17.95 3.88
CA GLU A 433 -4.42 17.05 5.00
C GLU A 433 -5.39 17.38 6.15
N PRO A 434 -5.72 16.44 7.03
CA PRO A 434 -6.53 16.68 8.22
C PRO A 434 -5.94 17.78 9.11
N LEU A 435 -6.78 18.72 9.52
CA LEU A 435 -6.44 19.87 10.36
C LEU A 435 -7.31 19.92 11.61
N SER A 436 -6.79 20.42 12.73
CA SER A 436 -7.55 20.59 13.95
C SER A 436 -8.55 21.76 13.88
N ALA A 437 -9.57 21.74 14.75
CA ALA A 437 -10.70 22.65 14.78
C ALA A 437 -10.37 24.15 14.83
N GLY A 438 -9.19 24.52 15.29
CA GLY A 438 -8.71 25.91 15.35
C GLY A 438 -8.34 26.52 14.01
N VAL A 439 -8.25 25.70 12.93
CA VAL A 439 -7.83 26.14 11.60
C VAL A 439 -9.04 26.45 10.72
N ARG A 440 -8.93 27.48 9.88
CA ARG A 440 -9.86 27.75 8.77
C ARG A 440 -9.04 27.97 7.51
N LEU A 441 -9.10 27.05 6.56
CA LEU A 441 -8.39 27.05 5.29
C LEU A 441 -9.41 27.15 4.14
N VAL A 442 -9.27 28.17 3.30
CA VAL A 442 -10.10 28.36 2.11
C VAL A 442 -9.23 28.22 0.87
N ILE A 443 -9.55 27.25 0.03
CA ILE A 443 -8.89 26.98 -1.25
C ILE A 443 -9.84 27.38 -2.38
N LYS A 444 -9.33 28.09 -3.37
CA LYS A 444 -10.08 28.46 -4.57
C LYS A 444 -9.20 28.31 -5.79
N ASP A 445 -9.73 27.67 -6.84
CA ASP A 445 -9.02 27.46 -8.11
C ASP A 445 -7.61 26.85 -7.93
N GLY A 446 -7.46 25.91 -7.00
CA GLY A 446 -6.19 25.23 -6.70
C GLY A 446 -5.15 26.09 -5.97
N ALA A 447 -5.55 27.21 -5.37
CA ALA A 447 -4.68 28.08 -4.58
C ALA A 447 -5.30 28.42 -3.22
N VAL A 448 -4.45 28.62 -2.20
CA VAL A 448 -4.91 29.10 -0.89
C VAL A 448 -5.38 30.54 -1.00
N LYS A 449 -6.66 30.76 -0.73
CA LYS A 449 -7.26 32.11 -0.72
C LYS A 449 -7.09 32.80 0.64
N SER A 450 -7.26 32.02 1.71
CA SER A 450 -7.07 32.53 3.07
C SER A 450 -6.85 31.37 4.03
N VAL A 451 -6.08 31.64 5.08
CA VAL A 451 -5.89 30.74 6.21
C VAL A 451 -5.86 31.53 7.51
N SER A 452 -6.49 30.97 8.56
CA SER A 452 -6.43 31.51 9.91
C SER A 452 -6.26 30.39 10.94
N VAL A 453 -5.63 30.73 12.06
CA VAL A 453 -5.40 29.86 13.21
C VAL A 453 -5.92 30.57 14.46
N GLY A 454 -6.74 29.90 15.26
CA GLY A 454 -7.37 30.51 16.45
C GLY A 454 -8.23 31.74 16.11
N GLY A 455 -8.86 31.75 14.91
CA GLY A 455 -9.69 32.85 14.44
C GLY A 455 -8.92 34.09 13.95
N LYS A 456 -7.58 34.04 13.87
CA LYS A 456 -6.71 35.13 13.43
C LYS A 456 -5.93 34.73 12.19
N ALA A 457 -5.73 35.71 11.29
CA ALA A 457 -4.80 35.56 10.17
C ALA A 457 -3.37 35.24 10.71
N ILE A 458 -2.62 34.43 9.98
CA ILE A 458 -1.24 34.09 10.36
C ILE A 458 -0.36 35.33 10.22
N ASP A 459 0.31 35.73 11.32
CA ASP A 459 1.35 36.77 11.28
C ASP A 459 2.67 36.14 10.83
N PRO A 460 3.25 36.52 9.69
CA PRO A 460 4.50 35.97 9.18
C PRO A 460 5.68 36.04 10.17
N LYS A 461 5.64 36.98 11.12
CA LYS A 461 6.72 37.22 12.10
C LYS A 461 6.51 36.45 13.41
N ALA A 462 5.30 35.98 13.67
CA ALA A 462 4.99 35.23 14.88
C ALA A 462 5.53 33.79 14.77
N LYS A 463 5.58 33.12 15.92
CA LYS A 463 5.91 31.69 16.02
C LYS A 463 4.65 30.91 16.37
N TYR A 464 4.51 29.73 15.80
CA TYR A 464 3.37 28.83 15.96
C TYR A 464 3.86 27.46 16.37
N LYS A 465 3.22 26.88 17.37
CA LYS A 465 3.45 25.51 17.83
C LYS A 465 2.49 24.56 17.11
N ILE A 466 3.03 23.55 16.45
CA ILE A 466 2.28 22.61 15.62
C ILE A 466 2.49 21.22 16.15
N CYS A 467 1.40 20.51 16.45
CA CYS A 467 1.42 19.09 16.73
C CYS A 467 1.23 18.32 15.42
N THR A 468 2.13 17.41 15.11
CA THR A 468 2.11 16.59 13.91
C THR A 468 2.70 15.20 14.17
N ILE A 469 3.08 14.48 13.12
CA ILE A 469 3.82 13.22 13.21
C ILE A 469 5.19 13.37 12.54
N ASP A 470 6.17 12.60 13.02
CA ASP A 470 7.55 12.62 12.54
C ASP A 470 7.65 12.38 11.02
N TYR A 471 6.82 11.48 10.47
CA TYR A 471 6.75 11.23 9.03
C TYR A 471 6.49 12.50 8.20
N LEU A 472 5.54 13.35 8.60
CA LEU A 472 5.24 14.58 7.85
C LEU A 472 6.42 15.55 7.82
N VAL A 473 7.22 15.56 8.89
CA VAL A 473 8.44 16.39 8.96
C VAL A 473 9.54 15.81 8.08
N GLU A 474 9.74 14.50 8.13
CA GLU A 474 10.85 13.79 7.49
C GLU A 474 10.62 13.50 6.02
N SER A 475 9.37 13.39 5.57
CA SER A 475 9.01 13.06 4.19
C SER A 475 9.52 14.06 3.14
N GLY A 476 9.86 15.30 3.57
CA GLY A 476 10.23 16.39 2.66
C GLY A 476 9.09 16.87 1.74
N ARG A 477 7.87 16.34 1.95
CA ARG A 477 6.69 16.69 1.15
C ARG A 477 6.18 18.10 1.44
N TYR A 478 6.34 18.54 2.68
CA TYR A 478 5.92 19.84 3.18
C TYR A 478 7.11 20.58 3.80
N SER A 479 7.08 21.91 3.81
CA SER A 479 8.17 22.74 4.40
C SER A 479 8.15 22.73 5.94
N LEU A 480 7.88 21.58 6.58
CA LEU A 480 7.91 21.42 8.02
C LEU A 480 9.32 21.24 8.58
N ASP A 481 10.29 20.93 7.72
CA ASP A 481 11.73 20.88 8.02
C ASP A 481 12.32 22.28 8.31
N GLU A 482 11.67 23.38 7.87
CA GLU A 482 12.01 24.76 8.22
C GLU A 482 11.64 25.10 9.68
N ASN A 483 11.57 24.12 10.58
CA ASN A 483 11.21 24.34 11.98
C ASN A 483 12.35 24.94 12.79
N THR A 484 12.00 25.71 13.84
CA THR A 484 12.96 26.32 14.79
C THR A 484 13.19 25.47 16.04
N SER A 485 12.29 24.51 16.29
CA SER A 485 12.45 23.47 17.33
C SER A 485 11.60 22.26 16.98
N ARG A 486 12.07 21.07 17.39
CA ARG A 486 11.39 19.80 17.25
C ARG A 486 11.52 18.99 18.53
N GLN A 487 10.43 18.34 18.92
CA GLN A 487 10.40 17.36 20.00
C GLN A 487 9.49 16.21 19.60
N ASP A 488 10.00 14.98 19.66
CA ASP A 488 9.24 13.77 19.34
C ASP A 488 8.81 13.07 20.64
N SER A 489 7.64 12.40 20.61
CA SER A 489 7.17 11.57 21.72
C SER A 489 8.07 10.36 21.96
N ALA A 490 8.06 9.81 23.17
CA ALA A 490 8.73 8.55 23.48
C ALA A 490 7.97 7.38 22.84
N GLU A 491 6.65 7.35 23.04
CA GLU A 491 5.74 6.31 22.54
C GLU A 491 5.35 6.56 21.07
N TYR A 492 4.88 5.51 20.42
CA TYR A 492 4.30 5.58 19.09
C TYR A 492 2.89 6.16 19.11
N ILE A 493 2.47 6.74 17.99
CA ILE A 493 1.18 7.44 17.89
C ILE A 493 -0.02 6.56 18.22
N TYR A 494 0.00 5.28 17.82
CA TYR A 494 -1.08 4.35 18.10
C TYR A 494 -1.25 4.05 19.60
N ASP A 495 -0.17 3.97 20.36
CA ASP A 495 -0.23 3.78 21.82
C ASP A 495 -0.78 5.02 22.51
N LEU A 496 -0.34 6.21 22.09
CA LEU A 496 -0.87 7.48 22.59
C LEU A 496 -2.38 7.60 22.33
N PHE A 497 -2.86 7.19 21.13
CA PHE A 497 -4.29 7.18 20.83
C PHE A 497 -5.05 6.15 21.67
N CYS A 498 -4.50 4.96 21.94
CA CYS A 498 -5.10 3.98 22.84
C CYS A 498 -5.33 4.58 24.24
N ASP A 499 -4.32 5.24 24.77
CA ASP A 499 -4.39 5.87 26.09
C ASP A 499 -5.36 7.07 26.09
N HIS A 500 -5.41 7.83 25.01
CA HIS A 500 -6.34 8.93 24.86
C HIS A 500 -7.80 8.45 24.82
N VAL A 501 -8.11 7.38 24.06
CA VAL A 501 -9.45 6.77 24.04
C VAL A 501 -9.86 6.31 25.45
N LYS A 502 -8.96 5.67 26.20
CA LYS A 502 -9.22 5.30 27.60
C LYS A 502 -9.52 6.52 28.47
N LYS A 503 -8.82 7.63 28.29
CA LYS A 503 -9.07 8.89 29.00
C LYS A 503 -10.45 9.47 28.67
N ILE A 504 -10.85 9.47 27.39
CA ILE A 504 -12.20 9.88 26.96
C ILE A 504 -13.25 9.03 27.68
N THR A 505 -13.09 7.72 27.64
CA THR A 505 -14.01 6.76 28.28
C THR A 505 -14.10 6.95 29.79
N ALA A 506 -12.96 7.15 30.46
CA ALA A 506 -12.92 7.38 31.92
C ALA A 506 -13.66 8.66 32.32
N ARG A 507 -13.78 9.65 31.44
CA ARG A 507 -14.55 10.88 31.63
C ARG A 507 -16.03 10.72 31.24
N GLY A 508 -16.48 9.52 30.85
CA GLY A 508 -17.85 9.24 30.38
C GLY A 508 -18.13 9.75 28.97
N GLY A 509 -17.09 10.04 28.17
CA GLY A 509 -17.19 10.48 26.78
C GLY A 509 -17.20 9.33 25.80
N SER A 510 -17.40 9.67 24.52
CA SER A 510 -17.32 8.76 23.38
C SER A 510 -16.56 9.43 22.24
N LEU A 511 -16.02 8.63 21.32
CA LEU A 511 -15.39 9.13 20.10
C LEU A 511 -16.48 9.66 19.16
N GLN A 512 -16.29 10.88 18.72
CA GLN A 512 -17.18 11.54 17.75
C GLN A 512 -16.46 12.72 17.11
N ALA A 513 -16.81 13.06 15.89
CA ALA A 513 -16.44 14.31 15.22
C ALA A 513 -17.43 14.63 14.12
N ASP A 514 -17.59 15.89 13.82
CA ASP A 514 -18.41 16.41 12.74
C ASP A 514 -17.56 17.00 11.62
N ILE A 515 -18.13 17.11 10.43
CA ILE A 515 -17.57 17.92 9.36
C ILE A 515 -17.97 19.38 9.65
N ASP A 516 -16.99 20.25 9.62
CA ASP A 516 -17.17 21.69 9.87
C ASP A 516 -16.52 22.53 8.75
N ASP A 517 -16.29 23.81 9.00
CA ASP A 517 -15.72 24.77 8.05
C ASP A 517 -14.19 24.92 8.13
N ARG A 518 -13.47 23.94 8.75
CA ARG A 518 -12.00 24.00 8.87
C ARG A 518 -11.28 23.97 7.51
N VAL A 519 -11.85 23.29 6.52
CA VAL A 519 -11.37 23.32 5.13
C VAL A 519 -12.56 23.54 4.19
N THR A 520 -12.47 24.61 3.37
CA THR A 520 -13.48 24.94 2.35
C THR A 520 -12.81 25.03 0.99
N VAL A 521 -13.30 24.27 0.01
CA VAL A 521 -12.87 24.31 -1.40
C VAL A 521 -13.98 24.96 -2.23
N LEU A 522 -13.66 26.06 -2.96
CA LEU A 522 -14.60 26.89 -3.73
C LEU A 522 -14.38 26.73 -5.23
#